data_bc16a081cff3c23391bd2a2609b92a03
#
_entry.id   bc16a081cff3c23391bd2a2609b92a03
#
_cell.length_a   1.000
_cell.length_b   1.000
_cell.length_c   1.000
_cell.angle_alpha   90.00
_cell.angle_beta   90.00
_cell.angle_gamma   90.00
#
_symmetry.space_group_name_H-M   'P 1'
#
loop_
_entity.id
_entity.type
_entity.pdbx_description
1 polymer ?
#
loop_
_entity_poly.entity_id
_entity_poly.type
_entity_poly.pdbx_seq_one_letter_code
_entity_poly.pdbx_strand_id
1 'polypeptide(L)'
;MSYFFARTVLSDLVMEAFVSSTLAVAVAEIGDKTQLLALFLAARFAQKSAIISGIFVATLLNHFVSAVLGVWIAEWVAPETVKWIVGLSFIAVGLWLLLPDKDGDDGGRWLQYGAFGATLILFFLAEVGDKTQIATVLLAAKYQTMFWVVVGSTLGLMLANVPVVYLGEMLMKKIPVAAVRAAACILFCILGVLTLMGGGISFG
;
A
#
# COMPACT_ATOMS: atom_id res chain seq x y z
N MET A 1 2.59 35.37 -13.40
CA MET A 1 3.14 34.97 -12.08
C MET A 1 2.26 33.93 -11.39
N SER A 2 0.95 34.08 -11.34
CA SER A 2 -0.01 33.14 -10.71
C SER A 2 0.02 31.72 -11.30
N TYR A 3 0.07 31.56 -12.62
CA TYR A 3 0.12 30.24 -13.29
C TYR A 3 1.37 29.43 -12.98
N PHE A 4 2.52 30.08 -12.86
CA PHE A 4 3.77 29.39 -12.53
C PHE A 4 3.76 28.88 -11.09
N PHE A 5 3.28 29.67 -10.17
CA PHE A 5 3.15 29.28 -8.74
C PHE A 5 2.16 28.13 -8.55
N ALA A 6 0.98 28.17 -9.19
CA ALA A 6 0.00 27.10 -9.12
C ALA A 6 0.54 25.77 -9.69
N ARG A 7 1.33 25.83 -10.78
CA ARG A 7 1.95 24.65 -11.39
C ARG A 7 3.01 24.02 -10.49
N THR A 8 3.79 24.82 -9.78
CA THR A 8 4.81 24.31 -8.85
C THR A 8 4.16 23.64 -7.65
N VAL A 9 3.18 24.29 -7.04
CA VAL A 9 2.43 23.71 -5.89
C VAL A 9 1.75 22.39 -6.26
N LEU A 10 1.14 22.32 -7.46
CA LEU A 10 0.50 21.09 -7.93
C LEU A 10 1.53 19.97 -8.19
N SER A 11 2.71 20.31 -8.75
CA SER A 11 3.77 19.32 -8.97
C SER A 11 4.34 18.78 -7.66
N ASP A 12 4.48 19.62 -6.65
CA ASP A 12 4.99 19.24 -5.34
C ASP A 12 3.99 18.31 -4.62
N LEU A 13 2.69 18.63 -4.66
CA LEU A 13 1.63 17.80 -4.07
C LEU A 13 1.54 16.43 -4.75
N VAL A 14 1.64 16.39 -6.08
CA VAL A 14 1.67 15.15 -6.86
C VAL A 14 2.87 14.29 -6.49
N MET A 15 4.05 14.89 -6.40
CA MET A 15 5.27 14.19 -6.03
C MET A 15 5.19 13.67 -4.60
N GLU A 16 4.69 14.49 -3.67
CA GLU A 16 4.49 14.08 -2.28
C GLU A 16 3.50 12.90 -2.16
N ALA A 17 2.37 12.96 -2.86
CA ALA A 17 1.39 11.87 -2.89
C ALA A 17 1.99 10.57 -3.44
N PHE A 18 2.69 10.63 -4.56
CA PHE A 18 3.33 9.47 -5.18
C PHE A 18 4.42 8.87 -4.30
N VAL A 19 5.37 9.69 -3.81
CA VAL A 19 6.50 9.21 -3.00
C VAL A 19 6.03 8.68 -1.66
N SER A 20 5.14 9.41 -0.97
CA SER A 20 4.59 8.96 0.32
C SER A 20 3.83 7.65 0.19
N SER A 21 3.01 7.49 -0.85
CA SER A 21 2.25 6.25 -1.09
C SER A 21 3.18 5.10 -1.43
N THR A 22 4.22 5.33 -2.26
CA THR A 22 5.20 4.30 -2.60
C THR A 22 5.96 3.83 -1.36
N LEU A 23 6.50 4.75 -0.57
CA LEU A 23 7.30 4.42 0.61
C LEU A 23 6.46 3.77 1.71
N ALA A 24 5.28 4.34 2.01
CA ALA A 24 4.40 3.82 3.05
C ALA A 24 3.99 2.38 2.77
N VAL A 25 3.53 2.10 1.53
CA VAL A 25 3.11 0.74 1.16
C VAL A 25 4.30 -0.19 1.05
N ALA A 26 5.41 0.23 0.41
CA ALA A 26 6.59 -0.63 0.28
C ALA A 26 7.13 -1.09 1.64
N VAL A 27 7.23 -0.18 2.61
CA VAL A 27 7.74 -0.52 3.94
C VAL A 27 6.73 -1.34 4.74
N ALA A 28 5.42 -1.06 4.61
CA ALA A 28 4.37 -1.82 5.28
C ALA A 28 4.28 -3.27 4.79
N GLU A 29 4.56 -3.51 3.49
CA GLU A 29 4.51 -4.82 2.86
C GLU A 29 5.71 -5.73 3.21
N ILE A 30 6.86 -5.16 3.60
CA ILE A 30 8.03 -5.99 3.89
C ILE A 30 7.79 -6.84 5.14
N GLY A 31 7.83 -8.16 4.96
CA GLY A 31 7.56 -9.14 6.03
C GLY A 31 6.07 -9.38 6.28
N ASP A 32 5.20 -8.98 5.34
CA ASP A 32 3.77 -9.24 5.40
C ASP A 32 3.40 -10.62 4.82
N LYS A 33 2.15 -11.04 5.05
CA LYS A 33 1.58 -12.31 4.55
C LYS A 33 1.65 -12.45 3.03
N THR A 34 1.53 -11.34 2.30
CA THR A 34 1.60 -11.32 0.83
C THR A 34 2.97 -11.70 0.30
N GLN A 35 4.05 -11.40 1.01
CA GLN A 35 5.39 -11.90 0.65
C GLN A 35 5.51 -13.42 0.81
N LEU A 36 4.90 -14.01 1.86
CA LEU A 36 4.84 -15.46 2.03
C LEU A 36 4.00 -16.10 0.93
N LEU A 37 2.88 -15.48 0.57
CA LEU A 37 2.06 -15.91 -0.56
C LEU A 37 2.80 -15.83 -1.90
N ALA A 38 3.54 -14.75 -2.16
CA ALA A 38 4.39 -14.60 -3.34
C ALA A 38 5.45 -15.71 -3.41
N LEU A 39 6.08 -16.03 -2.28
CA LEU A 39 7.04 -17.12 -2.15
C LEU A 39 6.40 -18.48 -2.45
N PHE A 40 5.24 -18.77 -1.87
CA PHE A 40 4.48 -20.00 -2.10
C PHE A 40 4.13 -20.17 -3.59
N LEU A 41 3.57 -19.13 -4.23
CA LEU A 41 3.22 -19.16 -5.64
C LEU A 41 4.45 -19.31 -6.53
N ALA A 42 5.56 -18.65 -6.18
CA ALA A 42 6.83 -18.75 -6.89
C ALA A 42 7.49 -20.14 -6.78
N ALA A 43 7.25 -20.86 -5.69
CA ALA A 43 7.65 -22.26 -5.53
C ALA A 43 6.75 -23.22 -6.30
N ARG A 44 5.44 -22.90 -6.43
CA ARG A 44 4.44 -23.75 -7.08
C ARG A 44 4.42 -23.62 -8.61
N PHE A 45 4.70 -22.42 -9.14
CA PHE A 45 4.61 -22.13 -10.57
C PHE A 45 5.95 -21.62 -11.12
N ALA A 46 6.35 -22.17 -12.27
CA ALA A 46 7.57 -21.74 -12.95
C ALA A 46 7.43 -20.36 -13.65
N GLN A 47 6.20 -19.96 -14.01
CA GLN A 47 5.91 -18.76 -14.79
C GLN A 47 5.94 -17.49 -13.90
N LYS A 48 7.14 -16.98 -13.60
CA LYS A 48 7.33 -15.80 -12.76
C LYS A 48 6.60 -14.55 -13.28
N SER A 49 6.60 -14.33 -14.60
CA SER A 49 5.90 -13.20 -15.22
C SER A 49 4.38 -13.26 -15.00
N ALA A 50 3.79 -14.47 -15.07
CA ALA A 50 2.35 -14.64 -14.81
C ALA A 50 2.00 -14.32 -13.33
N ILE A 51 2.87 -14.73 -12.39
CA ILE A 51 2.72 -14.38 -10.97
C ILE A 51 2.78 -12.86 -10.80
N ILE A 52 3.83 -12.21 -11.33
CA ILE A 52 4.00 -10.76 -11.22
C ILE A 52 2.83 -9.99 -11.83
N SER A 53 2.34 -10.43 -12.99
CA SER A 53 1.16 -9.83 -13.62
C SER A 53 -0.10 -10.03 -12.78
N GLY A 54 -0.26 -11.19 -12.14
CA GLY A 54 -1.37 -11.46 -11.22
C GLY A 54 -1.33 -10.57 -9.98
N ILE A 55 -0.14 -10.41 -9.36
CA ILE A 55 0.08 -9.48 -8.24
C ILE A 55 -0.29 -8.06 -8.68
N PHE A 56 0.26 -7.60 -9.81
CA PHE A 56 0.03 -6.25 -10.33
C PHE A 56 -1.46 -5.95 -10.52
N VAL A 57 -2.20 -6.83 -11.19
CA VAL A 57 -3.63 -6.62 -11.46
C VAL A 57 -4.45 -6.67 -10.16
N ALA A 58 -4.19 -7.62 -9.27
CA ALA A 58 -4.87 -7.71 -7.97
C ALA A 58 -4.67 -6.42 -7.15
N THR A 59 -3.42 -5.98 -7.05
CA THR A 59 -3.06 -4.77 -6.30
C THR A 59 -3.67 -3.52 -6.91
N LEU A 60 -3.59 -3.38 -8.23
CA LEU A 60 -4.17 -2.22 -8.94
C LEU A 60 -5.67 -2.11 -8.66
N LEU A 61 -6.41 -3.23 -8.71
CA LEU A 61 -7.84 -3.26 -8.43
C LEU A 61 -8.13 -2.88 -6.96
N ASN A 62 -7.42 -3.48 -5.99
CA ASN A 62 -7.61 -3.19 -4.59
C ASN A 62 -7.28 -1.73 -4.25
N HIS A 63 -6.15 -1.22 -4.74
CA HIS A 63 -5.72 0.16 -4.46
C HIS A 63 -6.60 1.19 -5.18
N PHE A 64 -7.10 0.86 -6.38
CA PHE A 64 -8.07 1.72 -7.06
C PHE A 64 -9.35 1.86 -6.25
N VAL A 65 -9.96 0.75 -5.82
CA VAL A 65 -11.17 0.77 -4.97
C VAL A 65 -10.92 1.53 -3.68
N SER A 66 -9.78 1.30 -3.03
CA SER A 66 -9.39 1.99 -1.80
C SER A 66 -9.24 3.49 -2.00
N ALA A 67 -8.60 3.91 -3.08
CA ALA A 67 -8.40 5.32 -3.38
C ALA A 67 -9.72 6.04 -3.72
N VAL A 68 -10.61 5.37 -4.46
CA VAL A 68 -11.97 5.89 -4.70
C VAL A 68 -12.72 6.10 -3.39
N LEU A 69 -12.68 5.11 -2.49
CA LEU A 69 -13.31 5.22 -1.16
C LEU A 69 -12.70 6.36 -0.34
N GLY A 70 -11.38 6.51 -0.36
CA GLY A 70 -10.68 7.56 0.38
C GLY A 70 -11.06 8.96 -0.08
N VAL A 71 -11.05 9.21 -1.39
CA VAL A 71 -11.47 10.50 -1.97
C VAL A 71 -12.95 10.75 -1.68
N TRP A 72 -13.80 9.76 -1.93
CA TRP A 72 -15.24 9.88 -1.70
C TRP A 72 -15.58 10.23 -0.24
N ILE A 73 -14.98 9.56 0.74
CA ILE A 73 -15.18 9.86 2.16
C ILE A 73 -14.77 11.32 2.46
N ALA A 74 -13.65 11.77 1.89
CA ALA A 74 -13.15 13.12 2.13
C ALA A 74 -14.02 14.22 1.52
N GLU A 75 -14.78 13.94 0.46
CA GLU A 75 -15.75 14.88 -0.12
C GLU A 75 -16.97 15.13 0.80
N TRP A 76 -17.34 14.14 1.61
CA TRP A 76 -18.53 14.22 2.47
C TRP A 76 -18.25 14.72 3.89
N VAL A 77 -16.99 14.83 4.26
CA VAL A 77 -16.57 15.16 5.63
C VAL A 77 -15.85 16.50 5.62
N ALA A 78 -16.15 17.35 6.62
CA ALA A 78 -15.48 18.64 6.74
C ALA A 78 -13.95 18.47 6.79
N PRO A 79 -13.17 19.34 6.10
CA PRO A 79 -11.71 19.21 5.97
C PRO A 79 -10.99 19.04 7.31
N GLU A 80 -11.38 19.78 8.32
CA GLU A 80 -10.78 19.68 9.67
C GLU A 80 -11.05 18.31 10.31
N THR A 81 -12.23 17.74 10.09
CA THR A 81 -12.58 16.38 10.56
C THR A 81 -11.81 15.33 9.82
N VAL A 82 -11.65 15.46 8.48
CA VAL A 82 -10.80 14.56 7.66
C VAL A 82 -9.39 14.56 8.20
N LYS A 83 -8.81 15.72 8.46
CA LYS A 83 -7.46 15.88 9.03
C LYS A 83 -7.29 15.07 10.31
N TRP A 84 -8.23 15.18 11.25
CA TRP A 84 -8.18 14.45 12.52
C TRP A 84 -8.37 12.94 12.31
N ILE A 85 -9.36 12.54 11.52
CA ILE A 85 -9.61 11.12 11.22
C ILE A 85 -8.37 10.49 10.56
N VAL A 86 -7.87 11.10 9.49
CA VAL A 86 -6.73 10.57 8.71
C VAL A 86 -5.47 10.55 9.57
N GLY A 87 -5.15 11.63 10.27
CA GLY A 87 -3.94 11.72 11.08
C GLY A 87 -3.91 10.69 12.21
N LEU A 88 -5.01 10.56 12.97
CA LEU A 88 -5.11 9.56 14.03
C LEU A 88 -5.12 8.12 13.47
N SER A 89 -5.77 7.90 12.32
CA SER A 89 -5.80 6.60 11.67
C SER A 89 -4.42 6.17 11.17
N PHE A 90 -3.59 7.10 10.65
CA PHE A 90 -2.20 6.78 10.31
C PHE A 90 -1.40 6.31 11.53
N ILE A 91 -1.56 6.96 12.68
CA ILE A 91 -0.91 6.55 13.92
C ILE A 91 -1.41 5.15 14.33
N ALA A 92 -2.73 4.91 14.29
CA ALA A 92 -3.31 3.62 14.62
C ALA A 92 -2.81 2.48 13.70
N VAL A 93 -2.76 2.72 12.38
CA VAL A 93 -2.19 1.77 11.41
C VAL A 93 -0.70 1.55 11.66
N GLY A 94 0.05 2.60 11.98
CA GLY A 94 1.46 2.49 12.35
C GLY A 94 1.68 1.56 13.54
N LEU A 95 0.88 1.68 14.58
CA LEU A 95 0.92 0.80 15.74
C LEU A 95 0.47 -0.63 15.38
N TRP A 96 -0.53 -0.77 14.51
CA TRP A 96 -0.99 -2.08 14.03
C TRP A 96 0.09 -2.82 13.21
N LEU A 97 0.93 -2.10 12.46
CA LEU A 97 2.05 -2.69 11.71
C LEU A 97 3.09 -3.39 12.60
N LEU A 98 3.16 -3.08 13.90
CA LEU A 98 4.01 -3.79 14.85
C LEU A 98 3.52 -5.22 15.13
N LEU A 99 2.22 -5.50 14.95
CA LEU A 99 1.66 -6.81 15.17
C LEU A 99 1.92 -7.71 13.96
N PRO A 100 2.38 -8.96 14.17
CA PRO A 100 2.53 -9.93 13.09
C PRO A 100 1.16 -10.28 12.50
N ASP A 101 1.12 -10.43 11.19
CA ASP A 101 -0.08 -10.93 10.52
C ASP A 101 -0.22 -12.45 10.75
N LYS A 102 -1.46 -12.92 10.72
CA LYS A 102 -1.75 -14.35 10.79
C LYS A 102 -1.50 -14.98 9.42
N ASP A 103 -0.93 -16.17 9.42
CA ASP A 103 -0.76 -16.97 8.21
C ASP A 103 -2.14 -17.21 7.57
N GLY A 104 -2.24 -16.96 6.27
CA GLY A 104 -3.47 -17.18 5.51
C GLY A 104 -3.70 -18.65 5.17
N ASP A 105 -4.94 -18.99 4.77
CA ASP A 105 -5.27 -20.30 4.20
C ASP A 105 -4.47 -20.55 2.90
N ASP A 106 -3.94 -21.75 2.73
CA ASP A 106 -3.05 -22.13 1.61
C ASP A 106 -3.66 -22.00 0.21
N GLY A 107 -4.94 -21.69 0.10
CA GLY A 107 -5.63 -21.37 -1.16
C GLY A 107 -5.56 -22.48 -2.22
N GLY A 108 -5.33 -23.72 -1.81
CA GLY A 108 -5.06 -24.87 -2.70
C GLY A 108 -6.08 -25.06 -3.82
N ARG A 109 -7.35 -24.72 -3.55
CA ARG A 109 -8.45 -24.81 -4.53
C ARG A 109 -8.30 -23.84 -5.72
N TRP A 110 -7.54 -22.74 -5.54
CA TRP A 110 -7.37 -21.72 -6.57
C TRP A 110 -6.22 -22.03 -7.53
N LEU A 111 -5.32 -22.95 -7.16
CA LEU A 111 -4.15 -23.33 -7.97
C LEU A 111 -4.53 -23.93 -9.34
N GLN A 112 -5.74 -24.47 -9.48
CA GLN A 112 -6.26 -25.00 -10.75
C GLN A 112 -6.42 -23.93 -11.84
N TYR A 113 -6.48 -22.62 -11.49
CA TYR A 113 -6.60 -21.51 -12.44
C TYR A 113 -5.25 -21.08 -13.05
N GLY A 114 -4.17 -21.83 -12.79
CA GLY A 114 -2.83 -21.53 -13.28
C GLY A 114 -2.16 -20.35 -12.58
N ALA A 115 -0.92 -20.05 -12.95
CA ALA A 115 -0.10 -19.07 -12.24
C ALA A 115 -0.73 -17.68 -12.15
N PHE A 116 -1.26 -17.15 -13.25
CA PHE A 116 -1.90 -15.81 -13.25
C PHE A 116 -3.21 -15.80 -12.45
N GLY A 117 -4.13 -16.73 -12.76
CA GLY A 117 -5.46 -16.73 -12.12
C GLY A 117 -5.41 -17.02 -10.63
N ALA A 118 -4.58 -17.99 -10.21
CA ALA A 118 -4.37 -18.27 -8.79
C ALA A 118 -3.78 -17.05 -8.07
N THR A 119 -2.75 -16.42 -8.64
CA THR A 119 -2.13 -15.25 -8.05
C THR A 119 -3.11 -14.10 -7.95
N LEU A 120 -3.84 -13.78 -9.02
CA LEU A 120 -4.84 -12.71 -9.05
C LEU A 120 -5.86 -12.88 -7.91
N ILE A 121 -6.44 -14.07 -7.79
CA ILE A 121 -7.48 -14.34 -6.79
C ILE A 121 -6.90 -14.29 -5.37
N LEU A 122 -5.80 -14.98 -5.14
CA LEU A 122 -5.21 -15.10 -3.80
C LEU A 122 -4.67 -13.75 -3.30
N PHE A 123 -3.98 -12.98 -4.13
CA PHE A 123 -3.53 -11.64 -3.77
C PHE A 123 -4.69 -10.68 -3.54
N PHE A 124 -5.70 -10.70 -4.43
CA PHE A 124 -6.88 -9.87 -4.24
C PHE A 124 -7.54 -10.15 -2.89
N LEU A 125 -7.76 -11.41 -2.54
CA LEU A 125 -8.38 -11.80 -1.27
C LEU A 125 -7.48 -11.51 -0.06
N ALA A 126 -6.16 -11.68 -0.19
CA ALA A 126 -5.22 -11.39 0.89
C ALA A 126 -5.16 -9.90 1.23
N GLU A 127 -5.29 -9.03 0.22
CA GLU A 127 -5.25 -7.57 0.38
C GLU A 127 -6.57 -6.98 0.90
N VAL A 128 -7.72 -7.65 0.72
CA VAL A 128 -9.01 -7.13 1.21
C VAL A 128 -9.00 -7.00 2.72
N GLY A 129 -9.19 -5.76 3.21
CA GLY A 129 -9.21 -5.44 4.64
C GLY A 129 -7.83 -5.41 5.30
N ASP A 130 -6.75 -5.47 4.51
CA ASP A 130 -5.38 -5.40 5.01
C ASP A 130 -4.94 -3.98 5.38
N LYS A 131 -3.83 -3.88 6.12
CA LYS A 131 -3.23 -2.63 6.61
C LYS A 131 -2.87 -1.69 5.46
N THR A 132 -2.34 -2.24 4.36
CA THR A 132 -1.96 -1.47 3.16
C THR A 132 -3.16 -0.95 2.40
N GLN A 133 -4.26 -1.69 2.37
CA GLN A 133 -5.53 -1.21 1.83
C GLN A 133 -6.05 0.00 2.61
N ILE A 134 -6.07 -0.09 3.95
CA ILE A 134 -6.48 1.02 4.83
C ILE A 134 -5.53 2.21 4.65
N ALA A 135 -4.22 1.98 4.60
CA ALA A 135 -3.24 3.02 4.33
C ALA A 135 -3.50 3.75 3.00
N THR A 136 -3.87 3.01 1.94
CA THR A 136 -4.19 3.58 0.62
C THR A 136 -5.45 4.45 0.68
N VAL A 137 -6.49 4.03 1.43
CA VAL A 137 -7.69 4.86 1.69
C VAL A 137 -7.29 6.18 2.36
N LEU A 138 -6.46 6.12 3.41
CA LEU A 138 -6.02 7.29 4.17
C LEU A 138 -5.15 8.24 3.33
N LEU A 139 -4.24 7.71 2.52
CA LEU A 139 -3.40 8.48 1.61
C LEU A 139 -4.26 9.19 0.55
N ALA A 140 -5.26 8.50 -0.01
CA ALA A 140 -6.16 9.09 -0.98
C ALA A 140 -7.05 10.18 -0.36
N ALA A 141 -7.54 9.97 0.85
CA ALA A 141 -8.29 10.97 1.61
C ALA A 141 -7.42 12.19 1.95
N LYS A 142 -6.14 11.97 2.28
CA LYS A 142 -5.18 13.04 2.59
C LYS A 142 -4.85 13.89 1.36
N TYR A 143 -4.43 13.24 0.28
CA TYR A 143 -3.84 13.95 -0.87
C TYR A 143 -4.84 14.36 -1.94
N GLN A 144 -6.05 13.79 -1.94
CA GLN A 144 -7.11 14.04 -2.93
C GLN A 144 -6.64 13.84 -4.40
N THR A 145 -5.56 13.11 -4.61
CA THR A 145 -4.96 12.82 -5.92
C THR A 145 -4.98 11.30 -6.18
N MET A 146 -6.18 10.77 -6.42
CA MET A 146 -6.44 9.33 -6.58
C MET A 146 -5.42 8.63 -7.49
N PHE A 147 -5.17 9.18 -8.68
CA PHE A 147 -4.28 8.57 -9.67
C PHE A 147 -2.86 8.33 -9.10
N TRP A 148 -2.25 9.37 -8.49
CA TRP A 148 -0.89 9.28 -7.99
C TRP A 148 -0.76 8.41 -6.75
N VAL A 149 -1.78 8.37 -5.93
CA VAL A 149 -1.84 7.44 -4.78
C VAL A 149 -1.93 5.99 -5.27
N VAL A 150 -2.78 5.69 -6.26
CA VAL A 150 -2.91 4.34 -6.82
C VAL A 150 -1.61 3.89 -7.48
N VAL A 151 -0.99 4.74 -8.30
CA VAL A 151 0.28 4.42 -8.96
C VAL A 151 1.38 4.21 -7.91
N GLY A 152 1.51 5.12 -6.94
CA GLY A 152 2.53 5.03 -5.89
C GLY A 152 2.35 3.80 -5.00
N SER A 153 1.15 3.56 -4.48
CA SER A 153 0.89 2.40 -3.62
C SER A 153 1.05 1.07 -4.36
N THR A 154 0.61 0.99 -5.63
CA THR A 154 0.83 -0.19 -6.47
C THR A 154 2.32 -0.43 -6.71
N LEU A 155 3.08 0.62 -7.02
CA LEU A 155 4.54 0.51 -7.16
C LEU A 155 5.19 0.06 -5.85
N GLY A 156 4.76 0.60 -4.71
CA GLY A 156 5.26 0.20 -3.39
C GLY A 156 5.09 -1.29 -3.12
N LEU A 157 3.89 -1.82 -3.34
CA LEU A 157 3.61 -3.25 -3.18
C LEU A 157 4.43 -4.11 -4.16
N MET A 158 4.55 -3.68 -5.42
CA MET A 158 5.38 -4.38 -6.40
C MET A 158 6.86 -4.40 -6.00
N LEU A 159 7.41 -3.29 -5.48
CA LEU A 159 8.79 -3.23 -4.98
C LEU A 159 9.06 -4.21 -3.84
N ALA A 160 8.07 -4.45 -2.98
CA ALA A 160 8.19 -5.42 -1.90
C ALA A 160 8.08 -6.88 -2.39
N ASN A 161 7.14 -7.18 -3.29
CA ASN A 161 6.78 -8.56 -3.65
C ASN A 161 7.55 -9.11 -4.87
N VAL A 162 7.88 -8.30 -5.88
CA VAL A 162 8.61 -8.78 -7.08
C VAL A 162 9.97 -9.37 -6.75
N PRO A 163 10.80 -8.77 -5.87
CA PRO A 163 12.06 -9.41 -5.46
C PRO A 163 11.87 -10.79 -4.84
N VAL A 164 10.80 -10.99 -4.06
CA VAL A 164 10.49 -12.29 -3.44
C VAL A 164 10.16 -13.36 -4.48
N VAL A 165 9.43 -13.00 -5.54
CA VAL A 165 9.12 -13.93 -6.64
C VAL A 165 10.39 -14.43 -7.33
N TYR A 166 11.44 -13.61 -7.43
CA TYR A 166 12.70 -13.99 -8.08
C TYR A 166 13.72 -14.60 -7.13
N LEU A 167 13.90 -14.02 -5.95
CA LEU A 167 14.98 -14.37 -5.01
C LEU A 167 14.56 -15.40 -3.96
N GLY A 168 13.25 -15.59 -3.76
CA GLY A 168 12.66 -16.61 -2.92
C GLY A 168 13.13 -16.54 -1.45
N GLU A 169 13.34 -17.70 -0.86
CA GLU A 169 13.72 -17.85 0.56
C GLU A 169 15.03 -17.13 0.96
N MET A 170 15.96 -16.96 0.02
CA MET A 170 17.25 -16.32 0.33
C MET A 170 17.04 -14.88 0.79
N LEU A 171 16.11 -14.16 0.16
CA LEU A 171 15.78 -12.79 0.53
C LEU A 171 15.04 -12.75 1.88
N MET A 172 14.04 -13.61 2.06
CA MET A 172 13.22 -13.62 3.28
C MET A 172 14.04 -13.89 4.54
N LYS A 173 15.05 -14.79 4.46
CA LYS A 173 15.94 -15.10 5.59
C LYS A 173 16.86 -13.94 6.01
N LYS A 174 17.11 -12.97 5.13
CA LYS A 174 18.01 -11.83 5.39
C LYS A 174 17.28 -10.58 5.88
N ILE A 175 15.98 -10.51 5.74
CA ILE A 175 15.19 -9.35 6.12
C ILE A 175 14.95 -9.35 7.64
N PRO A 176 15.40 -8.32 8.36
CA PRO A 176 15.11 -8.17 9.79
C PRO A 176 13.67 -7.63 9.97
N VAL A 177 12.68 -8.51 9.84
CA VAL A 177 11.24 -8.15 9.81
C VAL A 177 10.83 -7.25 10.98
N ALA A 178 11.36 -7.49 12.19
CA ALA A 178 11.05 -6.65 13.36
C ALA A 178 11.55 -5.20 13.17
N ALA A 179 12.74 -5.00 12.60
CA ALA A 179 13.26 -3.66 12.33
C ALA A 179 12.46 -2.96 11.22
N VAL A 180 12.02 -3.70 10.21
CA VAL A 180 11.18 -3.15 9.13
C VAL A 180 9.82 -2.73 9.66
N ARG A 181 9.16 -3.54 10.50
CA ARG A 181 7.89 -3.15 11.17
C ARG A 181 8.05 -1.91 12.03
N ALA A 182 9.15 -1.79 12.76
CA ALA A 182 9.46 -0.58 13.54
C ALA A 182 9.64 0.64 12.62
N ALA A 183 10.35 0.51 11.50
CA ALA A 183 10.52 1.57 10.51
C ALA A 183 9.18 1.98 9.87
N ALA A 184 8.33 1.01 9.54
CA ALA A 184 6.97 1.27 9.05
C ALA A 184 6.13 2.02 10.09
N CYS A 185 6.15 1.58 11.35
CA CYS A 185 5.46 2.27 12.44
C CYS A 185 5.91 3.72 12.56
N ILE A 186 7.21 3.98 12.57
CA ILE A 186 7.77 5.34 12.63
C ILE A 186 7.30 6.18 11.44
N LEU A 187 7.37 5.65 10.22
CA LEU A 187 6.93 6.33 9.01
C LEU A 187 5.44 6.73 9.09
N PHE A 188 4.57 5.80 9.48
CA PHE A 188 3.15 6.08 9.61
C PHE A 188 2.83 7.06 10.75
N CYS A 189 3.55 7.00 11.87
CA CYS A 189 3.43 7.99 12.93
C CYS A 189 3.85 9.39 12.46
N ILE A 190 4.94 9.49 11.68
CA ILE A 190 5.37 10.76 11.08
C ILE A 190 4.30 11.30 10.14
N LEU A 191 3.76 10.46 9.23
CA LEU A 191 2.67 10.86 8.33
C LEU A 191 1.44 11.32 9.11
N GLY A 192 1.09 10.63 10.18
CA GLY A 192 -0.03 11.01 11.07
C GLY A 192 0.20 12.38 11.73
N VAL A 193 1.35 12.58 12.35
CA VAL A 193 1.70 13.86 13.01
C VAL A 193 1.74 15.01 12.00
N LEU A 194 2.39 14.84 10.86
CA LEU A 194 2.43 15.86 9.81
C LEU A 194 1.02 16.21 9.31
N THR A 195 0.15 15.21 9.17
CA THR A 195 -1.26 15.43 8.80
C THR A 195 -1.98 16.24 9.87
N LEU A 196 -1.83 15.92 11.16
CA LEU A 196 -2.44 16.67 12.27
C LEU A 196 -1.91 18.10 12.41
N MET A 197 -0.65 18.35 12.05
CA MET A 197 -0.06 19.69 12.04
C MET A 197 -0.48 20.53 10.82
N GLY A 198 -1.29 20.00 9.91
CA GLY A 198 -1.72 20.69 8.69
C GLY A 198 -0.70 20.64 7.53
N GLY A 199 0.35 19.85 7.65
CA GLY A 199 1.32 19.62 6.58
C GLY A 199 0.69 18.81 5.42
N GLY A 200 0.61 19.40 4.23
CA GLY A 200 0.19 18.72 3.00
C GLY A 200 -1.32 18.63 2.75
N ILE A 201 -2.16 19.26 3.56
CA ILE A 201 -3.60 19.34 3.28
C ILE A 201 -3.95 20.79 2.95
N SER A 202 -3.83 21.16 1.69
CA SER A 202 -4.44 22.38 1.16
C SER A 202 -5.83 21.99 0.63
N PHE A 203 -6.82 22.08 1.51
CA PHE A 203 -8.22 22.12 1.05
C PHE A 203 -8.47 23.51 0.50
N GLY A 204 -8.32 23.65 -0.85
CA GLY A 204 -8.67 24.86 -1.58
C GLY A 204 -10.17 25.06 -1.66
#